data_54ef880d59a56a2014ba521984d7b2e8
#
_entry.id   54ef880d59a56a2014ba521984d7b2e8
#
_cell.length_a   1.000
_cell.length_b   1.000
_cell.length_c   1.000
_cell.angle_alpha   90.00
_cell.angle_beta   90.00
_cell.angle_gamma   90.00
#
_symmetry.space_group_name_H-M   'P 1'
#
loop_
_entity.id
_entity.type
_entity.pdbx_description
1 polymer ?
#
loop_
_entity_poly.entity_id
_entity_poly.type
_entity_poly.pdbx_seq_one_letter_code
_entity_poly.pdbx_strand_id
1 'polypeptide(L)'
;SDFIGYGIFERYQQNLLEAYQVSQANEVINEFNQSQSIKSFETMLTDLNEVSMISATDETSTKKIVDEFVEELYSDEPKKVIKTGYQLMDYKIGGLEPTQLVVIAARPSVGKTGFALQMMLNIAKQGYKTSLFSLETTGVAILERMLSTITGIELKRIKQKADLTYDDLTKLTKGASEILKLGIDVNSQSNVSTQEVRKQAMKNKN
;
A
#
# COMPACT_ATOMS: atom_id res chain seq x y z
N SER A 1 8.16 35.28 27.10
CA SER A 1 7.24 34.60 28.05
C SER A 1 6.10 33.85 27.39
N ASP A 2 5.88 34.01 26.07
CA ASP A 2 4.76 33.38 25.36
C ASP A 2 5.01 31.92 24.91
N PHE A 3 6.26 31.48 24.93
CA PHE A 3 6.64 30.13 24.49
C PHE A 3 6.26 29.02 25.51
N ILE A 4 6.17 29.35 26.79
CA ILE A 4 5.80 28.38 27.84
C ILE A 4 4.28 28.11 27.81
N GLY A 5 3.48 29.07 27.41
CA GLY A 5 2.03 28.92 27.29
C GLY A 5 1.58 27.96 26.18
N TYR A 6 2.29 27.93 25.06
CA TYR A 6 1.96 27.10 23.90
C TYR A 6 2.14 25.60 24.17
N GLY A 7 3.25 25.19 24.76
CA GLY A 7 3.51 23.80 25.12
C GLY A 7 2.56 23.24 26.21
N ILE A 8 2.04 24.10 27.07
CA ILE A 8 1.03 23.72 28.07
C ILE A 8 -0.33 23.51 27.37
N PHE A 9 -0.68 24.36 26.43
CA PHE A 9 -1.94 24.26 25.68
C PHE A 9 -1.99 22.99 24.81
N GLU A 10 -0.95 22.70 24.04
CA GLU A 10 -0.84 21.46 23.25
C GLU A 10 -0.95 20.21 24.12
N ARG A 11 -0.29 20.21 25.28
CA ARG A 11 -0.38 19.10 26.23
C ARG A 11 -1.79 18.94 26.81
N TYR A 12 -2.51 20.03 27.04
CA TYR A 12 -3.91 19.97 27.46
C TYR A 12 -4.83 19.44 26.36
N GLN A 13 -4.64 19.87 25.12
CA GLN A 13 -5.37 19.36 23.98
C GLN A 13 -5.16 17.87 23.80
N GLN A 14 -3.92 17.40 23.91
CA GLN A 14 -3.58 15.99 23.78
C GLN A 14 -4.19 15.13 24.88
N ASN A 15 -4.14 15.60 26.14
CA ASN A 15 -4.77 14.91 27.25
C ASN A 15 -6.30 14.86 27.13
N LEU A 16 -6.93 15.91 26.60
CA LEU A 16 -8.36 15.98 26.37
C LEU A 16 -8.78 14.99 25.25
N LEU A 17 -7.98 14.94 24.20
CA LEU A 17 -8.19 14.00 23.09
C LEU A 17 -8.08 12.54 23.57
N GLU A 18 -7.02 12.21 24.31
CA GLU A 18 -6.83 10.86 24.87
C GLU A 18 -8.01 10.48 25.78
N ALA A 19 -8.45 11.40 26.65
CA ALA A 19 -9.62 11.17 27.50
C ALA A 19 -10.91 10.95 26.69
N TYR A 20 -11.10 11.69 25.60
CA TYR A 20 -12.23 11.52 24.69
C TYR A 20 -12.18 10.18 23.96
N GLN A 21 -11.01 9.81 23.41
CA GLN A 21 -10.82 8.52 22.75
C GLN A 21 -11.09 7.35 23.69
N VAL A 22 -10.58 7.42 24.92
CA VAL A 22 -10.84 6.40 25.96
C VAL A 22 -12.33 6.31 26.29
N SER A 23 -13.01 7.46 26.40
CA SER A 23 -14.47 7.47 26.65
C SER A 23 -15.25 6.81 25.51
N GLN A 24 -14.96 7.15 24.26
CA GLN A 24 -15.61 6.56 23.10
C GLN A 24 -15.31 5.06 22.96
N ALA A 25 -14.07 4.64 23.18
CA ALA A 25 -13.69 3.23 23.16
C ALA A 25 -14.45 2.42 24.21
N ASN A 26 -14.67 2.98 25.41
CA ASN A 26 -15.44 2.35 26.48
C ASN A 26 -16.92 2.20 26.10
N GLU A 27 -17.52 3.19 25.42
CA GLU A 27 -18.89 3.09 24.89
C GLU A 27 -19.01 1.93 23.90
N VAL A 28 -18.11 1.84 22.93
CA VAL A 28 -18.08 0.75 21.92
C VAL A 28 -17.93 -0.63 22.59
N ILE A 29 -17.06 -0.74 23.60
CA ILE A 29 -16.86 -1.99 24.34
C ILE A 29 -18.12 -2.35 25.13
N ASN A 30 -18.79 -1.37 25.75
CA ASN A 30 -20.02 -1.61 26.50
C ASN A 30 -21.17 -2.08 25.60
N GLU A 31 -21.31 -1.52 24.39
CA GLU A 31 -22.28 -1.97 23.39
C GLU A 31 -22.01 -3.43 22.97
N PHE A 32 -20.76 -3.78 22.72
CA PHE A 32 -20.38 -5.16 22.44
C PHE A 32 -20.73 -6.11 23.59
N ASN A 33 -20.45 -5.73 24.82
CA ASN A 33 -20.72 -6.54 26.00
C ASN A 33 -22.23 -6.84 26.19
N GLN A 34 -23.12 -6.00 25.64
CA GLN A 34 -24.55 -6.22 25.67
C GLN A 34 -25.05 -7.23 24.63
N SER A 35 -24.39 -7.32 23.46
CA SER A 35 -24.87 -8.13 22.33
C SER A 35 -24.08 -9.42 22.06
N GLN A 36 -22.81 -9.49 22.44
CA GLN A 36 -21.90 -10.65 22.40
C GLN A 36 -22.05 -11.60 21.19
N SER A 37 -22.18 -11.06 19.98
CA SER A 37 -22.27 -11.83 18.75
C SER A 37 -21.02 -11.63 17.87
N ILE A 38 -20.75 -12.56 16.93
CA ILE A 38 -19.65 -12.40 15.97
C ILE A 38 -19.82 -11.12 15.17
N LYS A 39 -21.04 -10.81 14.75
CA LYS A 39 -21.34 -9.60 13.99
C LYS A 39 -21.09 -8.32 14.82
N SER A 40 -21.46 -8.32 16.11
CA SER A 40 -21.18 -7.19 17.00
C SER A 40 -19.69 -7.06 17.31
N PHE A 41 -18.92 -8.15 17.30
CA PHE A 41 -17.47 -8.12 17.42
C PHE A 41 -16.82 -7.46 16.21
N GLU A 42 -17.24 -7.77 14.99
CA GLU A 42 -16.74 -7.13 13.76
C GLU A 42 -17.08 -5.62 13.75
N THR A 43 -18.28 -5.25 14.17
CA THR A 43 -18.70 -3.86 14.31
C THR A 43 -17.83 -3.14 15.35
N MET A 44 -17.66 -3.73 16.54
CA MET A 44 -16.79 -3.18 17.58
C MET A 44 -15.36 -2.93 17.10
N LEU A 45 -14.76 -3.85 16.33
CA LEU A 45 -13.43 -3.66 15.76
C LEU A 45 -13.38 -2.49 14.77
N THR A 46 -14.46 -2.29 14.01
CA THR A 46 -14.55 -1.17 13.06
C THR A 46 -14.65 0.15 13.82
N ASP A 47 -15.53 0.23 14.80
CA ASP A 47 -15.78 1.44 15.58
C ASP A 47 -14.57 1.82 16.46
N LEU A 48 -13.88 0.85 17.06
CA LEU A 48 -12.62 1.09 17.77
C LEU A 48 -11.51 1.62 16.84
N ASN A 49 -11.46 1.15 15.59
CA ASN A 49 -10.53 1.71 14.61
C ASN A 49 -10.88 3.15 14.25
N GLU A 50 -12.17 3.50 14.14
CA GLU A 50 -12.61 4.87 13.89
C GLU A 50 -12.24 5.79 15.07
N VAL A 51 -12.49 5.34 16.30
CA VAL A 51 -12.09 6.07 17.53
C VAL A 51 -10.57 6.31 17.55
N SER A 52 -9.77 5.31 17.16
CA SER A 52 -8.30 5.46 17.12
C SER A 52 -7.81 6.46 16.07
N MET A 53 -8.67 6.81 15.09
CA MET A 53 -8.35 7.79 14.05
C MET A 53 -8.78 9.21 14.39
N ILE A 54 -9.56 9.40 15.47
CA ILE A 54 -9.86 10.74 15.97
C ILE A 54 -8.53 11.34 16.44
N SER A 55 -7.93 12.16 15.60
CA SER A 55 -6.80 13.00 15.99
C SER A 55 -7.34 14.36 16.43
N ALA A 56 -6.72 15.01 17.40
CA ALA A 56 -6.81 16.44 17.46
C ALA A 56 -6.42 16.91 16.06
N THR A 57 -7.27 17.69 15.42
CA THR A 57 -6.88 18.37 14.19
C THR A 57 -5.57 19.06 14.55
N ASP A 58 -4.46 18.41 14.17
CA ASP A 58 -3.22 19.11 14.01
C ASP A 58 -3.59 20.18 12.98
N GLU A 59 -3.95 21.36 13.43
CA GLU A 59 -3.79 22.54 12.64
C GLU A 59 -2.30 22.52 12.32
N THR A 60 -2.00 21.91 11.17
CA THR A 60 -0.67 21.98 10.61
C THR A 60 -0.51 23.44 10.30
N SER A 61 -0.05 24.18 11.30
CA SER A 61 0.16 25.62 11.18
C SER A 61 1.00 25.80 9.93
N THR A 62 0.59 26.68 9.02
CA THR A 62 1.36 27.02 7.81
C THR A 62 2.82 27.25 8.16
N LYS A 63 3.10 27.74 9.37
CA LYS A 63 4.44 27.89 9.93
C LYS A 63 5.17 26.55 10.02
N LYS A 64 4.54 25.51 10.58
CA LYS A 64 5.15 24.16 10.69
C LYS A 64 5.47 23.58 9.31
N ILE A 65 4.55 23.74 8.34
CA ILE A 65 4.77 23.30 6.96
C ILE A 65 5.94 24.05 6.32
N VAL A 66 6.05 25.35 6.56
CA VAL A 66 7.17 26.18 6.08
C VAL A 66 8.48 25.77 6.73
N ASP A 67 8.47 25.54 8.03
CA ASP A 67 9.68 25.12 8.78
C ASP A 67 10.16 23.74 8.27
N GLU A 68 9.25 22.75 8.12
CA GLU A 68 9.56 21.44 7.53
C GLU A 68 10.10 21.55 6.09
N PHE A 69 9.49 22.42 5.26
CA PHE A 69 9.97 22.65 3.89
C PHE A 69 11.37 23.29 3.87
N VAL A 70 11.64 24.24 4.76
CA VAL A 70 12.95 24.86 4.88
C VAL A 70 13.99 23.85 5.36
N GLU A 71 13.67 23.01 6.33
CA GLU A 71 14.56 21.93 6.78
C GLU A 71 14.88 20.96 5.62
N GLU A 72 13.86 20.57 4.83
CA GLU A 72 14.04 19.72 3.65
C GLU A 72 14.96 20.38 2.60
N LEU A 73 14.83 21.70 2.37
CA LEU A 73 15.67 22.44 1.42
C LEU A 73 17.15 22.48 1.81
N TYR A 74 17.46 22.53 3.11
CA TYR A 74 18.84 22.55 3.61
C TYR A 74 19.37 21.17 3.96
N SER A 75 18.55 20.13 3.79
CA SER A 75 18.98 18.75 3.99
C SER A 75 19.82 18.29 2.80
N ASP A 76 21.01 17.75 3.06
CA ASP A 76 21.84 17.10 2.05
C ASP A 76 21.31 15.69 1.67
N GLU A 77 20.24 15.21 2.33
CA GLU A 77 19.66 13.91 2.02
C GLU A 77 18.76 14.01 0.78
N PRO A 78 18.98 13.15 -0.24
CA PRO A 78 18.13 13.13 -1.41
C PRO A 78 16.71 12.71 -1.06
N LYS A 79 15.72 13.40 -1.62
CA LYS A 79 14.30 13.06 -1.45
C LYS A 79 14.07 11.58 -1.74
N LYS A 80 13.44 10.90 -0.81
CA LYS A 80 13.18 9.46 -0.90
C LYS A 80 12.07 9.19 -1.90
N VAL A 81 12.43 8.76 -3.11
CA VAL A 81 11.48 8.44 -4.18
C VAL A 81 11.67 7.01 -4.66
N ILE A 82 10.58 6.37 -5.07
CA ILE A 82 10.58 5.02 -5.63
C ILE A 82 10.57 5.14 -7.15
N LYS A 83 11.57 4.58 -7.82
CA LYS A 83 11.62 4.61 -9.29
C LYS A 83 10.66 3.57 -9.88
N THR A 84 9.92 3.96 -10.91
CA THR A 84 8.99 3.08 -11.61
C THR A 84 9.71 2.04 -12.49
N GLY A 85 10.99 2.31 -12.80
CA GLY A 85 11.80 1.53 -13.73
C GLY A 85 11.55 1.86 -15.20
N TYR A 86 10.71 2.85 -15.48
CA TYR A 86 10.55 3.43 -16.81
C TYR A 86 11.32 4.75 -16.88
N GLN A 87 12.51 4.75 -17.48
CA GLN A 87 13.45 5.89 -17.45
C GLN A 87 12.81 7.22 -17.85
N LEU A 88 12.03 7.24 -18.95
CA LEU A 88 11.39 8.47 -19.41
C LEU A 88 10.30 8.95 -18.44
N MET A 89 9.56 8.03 -17.84
CA MET A 89 8.56 8.35 -16.82
C MET A 89 9.25 8.89 -15.57
N ASP A 90 10.24 8.20 -15.06
CA ASP A 90 11.00 8.60 -13.88
C ASP A 90 11.70 9.96 -14.08
N TYR A 91 12.19 10.24 -15.30
CA TYR A 91 12.75 11.54 -15.64
C TYR A 91 11.68 12.66 -15.59
N LYS A 92 10.47 12.39 -16.07
CA LYS A 92 9.42 13.42 -16.14
C LYS A 92 8.72 13.67 -14.80
N ILE A 93 8.49 12.62 -14.00
CA ILE A 93 7.74 12.74 -12.73
C ILE A 93 8.64 12.71 -11.48
N GLY A 94 9.94 12.52 -11.64
CA GLY A 94 10.88 12.41 -10.52
C GLY A 94 10.91 11.05 -9.83
N GLY A 95 9.94 10.16 -10.08
CA GLY A 95 9.65 8.92 -9.36
C GLY A 95 8.36 9.03 -8.56
N LEU A 96 8.05 8.01 -7.78
CA LEU A 96 6.87 7.95 -6.91
C LEU A 96 7.28 8.37 -5.50
N GLU A 97 6.61 9.36 -4.94
CA GLU A 97 6.84 9.77 -3.56
C GLU A 97 6.04 8.89 -2.59
N PRO A 98 6.53 8.64 -1.37
CA PRO A 98 5.72 8.05 -0.31
C PRO A 98 4.41 8.84 -0.11
N THR A 99 3.33 8.16 0.23
CA THR A 99 2.00 8.75 0.46
C THR A 99 1.24 9.22 -0.77
N GLN A 100 1.81 9.17 -1.97
CA GLN A 100 1.11 9.54 -3.19
C GLN A 100 0.11 8.47 -3.64
N LEU A 101 -1.06 8.92 -4.10
CA LEU A 101 -2.01 8.13 -4.87
C LEU A 101 -1.75 8.33 -6.36
N VAL A 102 -1.37 7.26 -7.06
CA VAL A 102 -1.14 7.29 -8.51
C VAL A 102 -2.24 6.52 -9.22
N VAL A 103 -2.95 7.17 -10.14
CA VAL A 103 -4.02 6.56 -10.93
C VAL A 103 -3.54 6.30 -12.35
N ILE A 104 -3.64 5.04 -12.79
CA ILE A 104 -3.33 4.62 -14.16
C ILE A 104 -4.63 4.33 -14.89
N ALA A 105 -4.96 5.14 -15.89
CA ALA A 105 -6.16 4.98 -16.71
C ALA A 105 -5.78 4.69 -18.17
N ALA A 106 -6.51 3.77 -18.79
CA ALA A 106 -6.35 3.44 -20.20
C ALA A 106 -7.65 2.84 -20.75
N ARG A 107 -7.83 2.90 -22.07
CA ARG A 107 -8.91 2.19 -22.75
C ARG A 107 -8.77 0.67 -22.54
N PRO A 108 -9.85 -0.11 -22.59
CA PRO A 108 -9.76 -1.57 -22.55
C PRO A 108 -8.74 -2.12 -23.55
N SER A 109 -8.05 -3.18 -23.18
CA SER A 109 -7.07 -3.90 -24.03
C SER A 109 -5.78 -3.14 -24.41
N VAL A 110 -5.56 -1.91 -23.96
CA VAL A 110 -4.31 -1.14 -24.21
C VAL A 110 -3.11 -1.64 -23.40
N GLY A 111 -3.33 -2.47 -22.38
CA GLY A 111 -2.25 -3.05 -21.58
C GLY A 111 -2.06 -2.45 -20.18
N LYS A 112 -3.07 -1.74 -19.63
CA LYS A 112 -3.04 -1.16 -18.28
C LYS A 112 -2.48 -2.12 -17.22
N THR A 113 -3.05 -3.34 -17.15
CA THR A 113 -2.62 -4.36 -16.18
C THR A 113 -1.17 -4.81 -16.42
N GLY A 114 -0.77 -5.00 -17.68
CA GLY A 114 0.62 -5.37 -18.00
C GLY A 114 1.61 -4.30 -17.59
N PHE A 115 1.27 -3.03 -17.84
CA PHE A 115 2.09 -1.88 -17.40
C PHE A 115 2.22 -1.82 -15.88
N ALA A 116 1.11 -1.98 -15.15
CA ALA A 116 1.12 -1.97 -13.68
C ALA A 116 1.94 -3.15 -13.11
N LEU A 117 1.81 -4.35 -13.67
CA LEU A 117 2.59 -5.52 -13.26
C LEU A 117 4.09 -5.34 -13.53
N GLN A 118 4.47 -4.78 -14.68
CA GLN A 118 5.87 -4.49 -14.99
C GLN A 118 6.44 -3.46 -14.01
N MET A 119 5.70 -2.39 -13.73
CA MET A 119 6.12 -1.37 -12.76
C MET A 119 6.28 -1.98 -11.37
N MET A 120 5.35 -2.82 -10.94
CA MET A 120 5.43 -3.55 -9.66
C MET A 120 6.66 -4.44 -9.59
N LEU A 121 6.98 -5.20 -10.65
CA LEU A 121 8.19 -6.01 -10.76
C LEU A 121 9.46 -5.15 -10.65
N ASN A 122 9.49 -4.00 -11.34
CA ASN A 122 10.62 -3.09 -11.29
C ASN A 122 10.84 -2.52 -9.88
N ILE A 123 9.77 -2.17 -9.18
CA ILE A 123 9.80 -1.68 -7.81
C ILE A 123 10.26 -2.78 -6.84
N ALA A 124 9.73 -4.00 -6.99
CA ALA A 124 10.12 -5.14 -6.17
C ALA A 124 11.62 -5.50 -6.35
N LYS A 125 12.16 -5.38 -7.57
CA LYS A 125 13.59 -5.57 -7.86
C LYS A 125 14.49 -4.53 -7.18
N GLN A 126 13.96 -3.38 -6.78
CA GLN A 126 14.67 -2.39 -5.97
C GLN A 126 14.63 -2.71 -4.45
N GLY A 127 14.02 -3.83 -4.05
CA GLY A 127 13.94 -4.28 -2.66
C GLY A 127 12.69 -3.81 -1.90
N TYR A 128 11.75 -3.14 -2.59
CA TYR A 128 10.50 -2.75 -1.96
C TYR A 128 9.50 -3.91 -1.95
N LYS A 129 8.85 -4.15 -0.83
CA LYS A 129 7.70 -5.05 -0.77
C LYS A 129 6.53 -4.47 -1.53
N THR A 130 5.88 -5.25 -2.38
CA THR A 130 4.76 -4.81 -3.20
C THR A 130 3.55 -5.71 -2.99
N SER A 131 2.34 -5.11 -2.97
CA SER A 131 1.08 -5.84 -2.85
C SER A 131 0.16 -5.49 -4.02
N LEU A 132 -0.44 -6.50 -4.61
CA LEU A 132 -1.43 -6.38 -5.68
C LEU A 132 -2.77 -6.92 -5.22
N PHE A 133 -3.79 -6.10 -5.32
CA PHE A 133 -5.19 -6.50 -5.14
C PHE A 133 -5.89 -6.49 -6.50
N SER A 134 -6.26 -7.67 -6.99
CA SER A 134 -6.91 -7.82 -8.29
C SER A 134 -8.35 -8.26 -8.11
N LEU A 135 -9.28 -7.46 -8.61
CA LEU A 135 -10.72 -7.74 -8.56
C LEU A 135 -11.25 -8.44 -9.82
N GLU A 136 -10.50 -8.36 -10.92
CA GLU A 136 -10.94 -8.88 -12.23
C GLU A 136 -10.12 -10.11 -12.70
N THR A 137 -8.87 -10.21 -12.26
CA THR A 137 -7.93 -11.20 -12.80
C THR A 137 -7.50 -12.17 -11.69
N THR A 138 -7.55 -13.47 -11.97
CA THR A 138 -7.12 -14.50 -11.02
C THR A 138 -5.61 -14.44 -10.74
N GLY A 139 -5.19 -14.87 -9.56
CA GLY A 139 -3.77 -14.90 -9.16
C GLY A 139 -2.90 -15.72 -10.12
N VAL A 140 -3.43 -16.84 -10.65
CA VAL A 140 -2.74 -17.66 -11.66
C VAL A 140 -2.49 -16.86 -12.95
N ALA A 141 -3.50 -16.15 -13.45
CA ALA A 141 -3.35 -15.35 -14.66
C ALA A 141 -2.42 -14.14 -14.48
N ILE A 142 -2.34 -13.60 -13.27
CA ILE A 142 -1.36 -12.57 -12.90
C ILE A 142 0.05 -13.18 -12.92
N LEU A 143 0.25 -14.33 -12.27
CA LEU A 143 1.53 -15.02 -12.25
C LEU A 143 2.01 -15.40 -13.64
N GLU A 144 1.13 -15.91 -14.51
CA GLU A 144 1.45 -16.21 -15.91
C GLU A 144 1.95 -14.98 -16.68
N ARG A 145 1.33 -13.81 -16.47
CA ARG A 145 1.78 -12.54 -17.06
C ARG A 145 3.14 -12.09 -16.52
N MET A 146 3.36 -12.22 -15.20
CA MET A 146 4.64 -11.89 -14.59
C MET A 146 5.74 -12.82 -15.10
N LEU A 147 5.47 -14.13 -15.20
CA LEU A 147 6.40 -15.11 -15.76
C LEU A 147 6.71 -14.82 -17.23
N SER A 148 5.69 -14.50 -18.04
CA SER A 148 5.91 -14.08 -19.42
C SER A 148 6.86 -12.88 -19.51
N THR A 149 6.67 -11.90 -18.62
CA THR A 149 7.50 -10.70 -18.57
C THR A 149 8.97 -10.99 -18.17
N ILE A 150 9.17 -11.86 -17.18
CA ILE A 150 10.51 -12.16 -16.65
C ILE A 150 11.29 -13.09 -17.59
N THR A 151 10.60 -14.10 -18.15
CA THR A 151 11.24 -15.14 -18.94
C THR A 151 11.32 -14.83 -20.43
N GLY A 152 10.52 -13.85 -20.91
CA GLY A 152 10.37 -13.54 -22.33
C GLY A 152 9.56 -14.58 -23.11
N ILE A 153 8.99 -15.60 -22.43
CA ILE A 153 8.15 -16.60 -23.07
C ILE A 153 6.78 -16.00 -23.35
N GLU A 154 6.27 -16.15 -24.57
CA GLU A 154 4.97 -15.62 -24.95
C GLU A 154 3.85 -16.15 -24.05
N LEU A 155 3.01 -15.25 -23.52
CA LEU A 155 1.92 -15.57 -22.62
C LEU A 155 0.97 -16.65 -23.17
N LYS A 156 0.74 -16.63 -24.51
CA LYS A 156 -0.10 -17.64 -25.18
C LYS A 156 0.48 -19.06 -25.02
N ARG A 157 1.80 -19.20 -25.16
CA ARG A 157 2.50 -20.48 -24.98
C ARG A 157 2.39 -20.97 -23.54
N ILE A 158 2.57 -20.06 -22.57
CA ILE A 158 2.43 -20.40 -21.15
C ILE A 158 1.03 -20.92 -20.83
N LYS A 159 0.00 -20.27 -21.39
CA LYS A 159 -1.40 -20.67 -21.18
C LYS A 159 -1.77 -21.99 -21.85
N GLN A 160 -1.30 -22.21 -23.06
CA GLN A 160 -1.62 -23.42 -23.83
C GLN A 160 -0.84 -24.66 -23.37
N LYS A 161 0.32 -24.48 -22.72
CA LYS A 161 1.21 -25.54 -22.19
C LYS A 161 1.69 -26.57 -23.23
N ALA A 162 0.96 -26.80 -24.30
CA ALA A 162 1.22 -27.84 -25.30
C ALA A 162 2.54 -27.65 -26.06
N ASP A 163 3.00 -26.40 -26.21
CA ASP A 163 4.18 -26.04 -26.99
C ASP A 163 5.38 -25.65 -26.12
N LEU A 164 5.34 -25.94 -24.82
CA LEU A 164 6.45 -25.65 -23.92
C LEU A 164 7.55 -26.72 -24.03
N THR A 165 8.76 -26.27 -24.32
CA THR A 165 9.94 -27.12 -24.30
C THR A 165 10.45 -27.34 -22.87
N TYR A 166 11.35 -28.31 -22.69
CA TYR A 166 12.01 -28.53 -21.38
C TYR A 166 12.80 -27.28 -20.92
N ASP A 167 13.41 -26.55 -21.86
CA ASP A 167 14.11 -25.28 -21.57
C ASP A 167 13.12 -24.19 -21.09
N ASP A 168 11.95 -24.09 -21.74
CA ASP A 168 10.89 -23.17 -21.29
C ASP A 168 10.41 -23.49 -19.87
N LEU A 169 10.17 -24.76 -19.58
CA LEU A 169 9.78 -25.19 -18.22
C LEU A 169 10.84 -24.85 -17.17
N THR A 170 12.11 -25.02 -17.53
CA THR A 170 13.22 -24.66 -16.66
C THR A 170 13.27 -23.13 -16.41
N LYS A 171 13.09 -22.32 -17.46
CA LYS A 171 13.03 -20.86 -17.36
C LYS A 171 11.83 -20.41 -16.51
N LEU A 172 10.65 -20.99 -16.72
CA LEU A 172 9.45 -20.69 -15.94
C LEU A 172 9.61 -21.02 -14.46
N THR A 173 10.22 -22.16 -14.14
CA THR A 173 10.48 -22.56 -12.76
C THR A 173 11.47 -21.62 -12.07
N LYS A 174 12.53 -21.21 -12.78
CA LYS A 174 13.49 -20.20 -12.28
C LYS A 174 12.81 -18.85 -12.08
N GLY A 175 12.01 -18.40 -13.04
CA GLY A 175 11.23 -17.16 -12.95
C GLY A 175 10.24 -17.17 -11.78
N ALA A 176 9.56 -18.28 -11.53
CA ALA A 176 8.69 -18.44 -10.38
C ALA A 176 9.46 -18.32 -9.06
N SER A 177 10.64 -18.94 -8.98
CA SER A 177 11.53 -18.80 -7.82
C SER A 177 12.04 -17.38 -7.63
N GLU A 178 12.28 -16.62 -8.70
CA GLU A 178 12.65 -15.20 -8.65
C GLU A 178 11.50 -14.39 -8.07
N ILE A 179 10.28 -14.58 -8.56
CA ILE A 179 9.07 -13.86 -8.07
C ILE A 179 8.87 -14.08 -6.56
N LEU A 180 9.05 -15.33 -6.09
CA LEU A 180 8.93 -15.64 -4.65
C LEU A 180 9.95 -14.86 -3.80
N LYS A 181 11.16 -14.61 -4.33
CA LYS A 181 12.19 -13.85 -3.62
C LYS A 181 11.95 -12.34 -3.61
N LEU A 182 11.17 -11.82 -4.54
CA LEU A 182 10.92 -10.39 -4.68
C LEU A 182 9.95 -9.82 -3.62
N GLY A 183 9.34 -10.65 -2.77
CA GLY A 183 8.42 -10.17 -1.73
C GLY A 183 7.14 -9.56 -2.31
N ILE A 184 6.67 -10.09 -3.44
CA ILE A 184 5.44 -9.66 -4.09
C ILE A 184 4.27 -10.44 -3.50
N ASP A 185 3.27 -9.73 -2.99
CA ASP A 185 2.04 -10.30 -2.47
C ASP A 185 0.88 -10.08 -3.45
N VAL A 186 0.20 -11.16 -3.83
CA VAL A 186 -0.91 -11.11 -4.80
C VAL A 186 -2.18 -11.61 -4.12
N ASN A 187 -3.14 -10.69 -3.93
CA ASN A 187 -4.48 -11.01 -3.50
C ASN A 187 -5.45 -10.89 -4.69
N SER A 188 -6.10 -11.99 -5.05
CA SER A 188 -7.05 -12.06 -6.17
C SER A 188 -8.47 -12.43 -5.73
N GLN A 189 -8.84 -12.12 -4.49
CA GLN A 189 -10.20 -12.31 -4.02
C GLN A 189 -11.12 -11.22 -4.58
N SER A 190 -12.24 -11.64 -5.17
CA SER A 190 -13.18 -10.70 -5.83
C SER A 190 -13.94 -9.79 -4.85
N ASN A 191 -13.97 -10.12 -3.57
CA ASN A 191 -14.68 -9.38 -2.52
C ASN A 191 -13.74 -8.88 -1.43
N VAL A 192 -12.70 -8.14 -1.80
CA VAL A 192 -11.77 -7.53 -0.83
C VAL A 192 -12.37 -6.23 -0.33
N SER A 193 -12.60 -6.13 0.98
CA SER A 193 -13.00 -4.88 1.62
C SER A 193 -11.81 -3.92 1.76
N THR A 194 -12.11 -2.63 1.87
CA THR A 194 -11.06 -1.62 2.13
C THR A 194 -10.31 -1.88 3.44
N GLN A 195 -10.97 -2.49 4.41
CA GLN A 195 -10.37 -2.90 5.69
C GLN A 195 -9.35 -4.03 5.51
N GLU A 196 -9.65 -5.02 4.65
CA GLU A 196 -8.69 -6.10 4.33
C GLU A 196 -7.48 -5.57 3.58
N VAL A 197 -7.68 -4.65 2.61
CA VAL A 197 -6.57 -3.97 1.93
C VAL A 197 -5.68 -3.26 2.94
N ARG A 198 -6.26 -2.50 3.86
CA ARG A 198 -5.53 -1.79 4.92
C ARG A 198 -4.78 -2.76 5.85
N LYS A 199 -5.44 -3.82 6.31
CA LYS A 199 -4.83 -4.85 7.19
C LYS A 199 -3.63 -5.51 6.52
N GLN A 200 -3.75 -5.84 5.24
CA GLN A 200 -2.66 -6.46 4.48
C GLN A 200 -1.52 -5.48 4.21
N ALA A 201 -1.83 -4.23 3.88
CA ALA A 201 -0.83 -3.18 3.71
C ALA A 201 -0.03 -2.94 5.01
N MET A 202 -0.71 -2.91 6.17
CA MET A 202 -0.05 -2.79 7.47
C MET A 202 0.84 -4.00 7.80
N LYS A 203 0.41 -5.22 7.48
CA LYS A 203 1.21 -6.44 7.68
C LYS A 203 2.50 -6.43 6.86
N ASN A 204 2.48 -5.82 5.68
CA ASN A 204 3.65 -5.75 4.79
C ASN A 204 4.57 -4.57 5.12
N LYS A 205 4.18 -3.66 6.03
CA LYS A 205 5.00 -2.54 6.49
C LYS A 205 6.12 -2.97 7.46
N ASN A 206 5.98 -4.12 8.11
CA ASN A 206 6.96 -4.75 8.99
C ASN A 206 7.78 -5.77 8.21
#